data_c308d6f6cce044d24a0a128d4a7ad197
#
_entry.id   c308d6f6cce044d24a0a128d4a7ad197
#
_cell.length_a   1.000
_cell.length_b   1.000
_cell.length_c   1.000
_cell.angle_alpha   90.00
_cell.angle_beta   90.00
_cell.angle_gamma   90.00
#
_symmetry.space_group_name_H-M   'P 1'
#
loop_
_entity.id
_entity.type
_entity.pdbx_description
1 polymer ?
#
loop_
_entity_poly.entity_id
_entity_poly.type
_entity_poly.pdbx_seq_one_letter_code
_entity_poly.pdbx_strand_id
1 'polypeptide(L)'
;DYWEEKDRETSFPHEFFDVMAQAGWIGIAMPEEYGGAGKGIQEAAIVLEEVAASGAAMNGATPLHLSIFGMHPVVKHGSFEMREKYLPDVARGKLHVAFGVTEPNAGSDTTSIETFARRDGDRYLVKGRKIWTTKAIESQKVLLLVRTQKKEDVDHKTGGMTLLLADLQRPEVTISPIPKLGRNAVRTCEVVYEDLEVKLSDRVGEEGKGFRYLLDGLNAERILIAAESYGIGRAALRRAVRYANERVVFDRPI
;
A
#
# COMPACT_ATOMS: atom_id res chain seq x y z
N ASP A 1 -16.81 -1.02 20.47
CA ASP A 1 -15.93 -0.03 19.79
C ASP A 1 -15.84 -0.40 18.32
N TYR A 2 -15.99 0.59 17.41
CA TYR A 2 -15.96 0.42 15.95
C TYR A 2 -14.71 -0.34 15.47
N TRP A 3 -13.53 0.06 15.95
CA TRP A 3 -12.27 -0.56 15.50
C TRP A 3 -12.08 -1.97 16.01
N GLU A 4 -12.54 -2.26 17.21
CA GLU A 4 -12.54 -3.62 17.78
C GLU A 4 -13.48 -4.54 17.01
N GLU A 5 -14.65 -4.06 16.62
CA GLU A 5 -15.60 -4.78 15.79
C GLU A 5 -15.02 -5.11 14.42
N LYS A 6 -14.47 -4.10 13.71
CA LYS A 6 -13.83 -4.28 12.39
C LYS A 6 -12.64 -5.25 12.44
N ASP A 7 -11.82 -5.20 13.50
CA ASP A 7 -10.69 -6.12 13.67
C ASP A 7 -11.17 -7.55 13.94
N ARG A 8 -12.15 -7.74 14.84
CA ARG A 8 -12.73 -9.05 15.17
C ARG A 8 -13.41 -9.70 13.97
N GLU A 9 -14.14 -8.93 13.17
CA GLU A 9 -14.87 -9.41 12.00
C GLU A 9 -14.00 -9.52 10.74
N THR A 10 -12.74 -9.09 10.81
CA THR A 10 -11.84 -9.02 9.65
C THR A 10 -12.45 -8.25 8.48
N SER A 11 -13.24 -7.21 8.79
CA SER A 11 -13.99 -6.41 7.82
C SER A 11 -13.31 -5.07 7.55
N PHE A 12 -13.19 -4.71 6.27
CA PHE A 12 -12.60 -3.43 5.87
C PHE A 12 -13.45 -2.24 6.37
N PRO A 13 -12.83 -1.18 6.91
CA PRO A 13 -13.54 -0.04 7.48
C PRO A 13 -14.04 0.93 6.37
N HIS A 14 -15.00 0.49 5.56
CA HIS A 14 -15.51 1.25 4.41
C HIS A 14 -16.02 2.63 4.84
N GLU A 15 -16.82 2.70 5.90
CA GLU A 15 -17.44 3.93 6.38
C GLU A 15 -16.38 4.99 6.74
N PHE A 16 -15.32 4.56 7.43
CA PHE A 16 -14.19 5.43 7.77
C PHE A 16 -13.43 5.86 6.50
N PHE A 17 -13.15 4.91 5.60
CA PHE A 17 -12.42 5.19 4.36
C PHE A 17 -13.16 6.18 3.49
N ASP A 18 -14.49 6.04 3.36
CA ASP A 18 -15.35 6.93 2.57
C ASP A 18 -15.36 8.36 3.14
N VAL A 19 -15.44 8.51 4.46
CA VAL A 19 -15.34 9.83 5.13
C VAL A 19 -13.98 10.48 4.85
N MET A 20 -12.89 9.71 4.93
CA MET A 20 -11.54 10.22 4.65
C MET A 20 -11.37 10.59 3.17
N ALA A 21 -11.99 9.82 2.27
CA ALA A 21 -12.00 10.11 0.83
C ALA A 21 -12.77 11.40 0.52
N GLN A 22 -13.98 11.56 1.09
CA GLN A 22 -14.81 12.77 0.94
C GLN A 22 -14.11 14.02 1.48
N ALA A 23 -13.34 13.88 2.54
CA ALA A 23 -12.52 14.95 3.11
C ALA A 23 -11.23 15.24 2.32
N GLY A 24 -10.93 14.47 1.24
CA GLY A 24 -9.75 14.65 0.39
C GLY A 24 -8.44 14.07 0.93
N TRP A 25 -8.47 13.35 2.07
CA TRP A 25 -7.26 12.84 2.71
C TRP A 25 -6.59 11.69 1.97
N ILE A 26 -7.34 10.93 1.14
CA ILE A 26 -6.76 9.86 0.31
C ILE A 26 -5.83 10.46 -0.76
N GLY A 27 -6.24 11.58 -1.36
CA GLY A 27 -5.49 12.27 -2.40
C GLY A 27 -4.52 13.34 -1.88
N ILE A 28 -4.21 13.38 -0.58
CA ILE A 28 -3.44 14.47 0.05
C ILE A 28 -2.12 14.78 -0.67
N ALA A 29 -1.37 13.76 -1.09
CA ALA A 29 -0.08 13.89 -1.76
C ALA A 29 -0.17 13.77 -3.30
N MET A 30 -1.37 13.78 -3.86
CA MET A 30 -1.58 13.78 -5.31
C MET A 30 -1.73 15.22 -5.82
N PRO A 31 -1.30 15.52 -7.06
CA PRO A 31 -1.47 16.82 -7.68
C PRO A 31 -2.95 17.25 -7.77
N GLU A 32 -3.20 18.55 -7.64
CA GLU A 32 -4.56 19.14 -7.71
C GLU A 32 -5.23 18.88 -9.06
N GLU A 33 -4.47 18.86 -10.15
CA GLU A 33 -4.95 18.57 -11.51
C GLU A 33 -5.61 17.17 -11.64
N TYR A 34 -5.25 16.24 -10.74
CA TYR A 34 -5.86 14.89 -10.66
C TYR A 34 -6.84 14.75 -9.49
N GLY A 35 -7.30 15.87 -8.91
CA GLY A 35 -8.26 15.87 -7.81
C GLY A 35 -7.66 15.58 -6.43
N GLY A 36 -6.34 15.62 -6.29
CA GLY A 36 -5.65 15.59 -5.01
C GLY A 36 -5.57 16.95 -4.34
N ALA A 37 -4.96 17.01 -3.15
CA ALA A 37 -4.79 18.25 -2.39
C ALA A 37 -3.45 18.98 -2.69
N GLY A 38 -2.59 18.44 -3.56
CA GLY A 38 -1.31 19.06 -3.93
C GLY A 38 -0.32 19.23 -2.79
N LYS A 39 -0.49 18.49 -1.68
CA LYS A 39 0.38 18.54 -0.51
C LYS A 39 1.53 17.53 -0.62
N GLY A 40 2.43 17.57 0.36
CA GLY A 40 3.59 16.66 0.40
C GLY A 40 3.39 15.46 1.32
N ILE A 41 4.44 14.66 1.40
CA ILE A 41 4.49 13.51 2.31
C ILE A 41 4.53 13.95 3.78
N GLN A 42 5.00 15.18 4.09
CA GLN A 42 4.97 15.72 5.44
C GLN A 42 3.53 15.90 5.95
N GLU A 43 2.66 16.49 5.14
CA GLU A 43 1.25 16.68 5.50
C GLU A 43 0.53 15.35 5.58
N ALA A 44 0.83 14.41 4.68
CA ALA A 44 0.31 13.05 4.75
C ALA A 44 0.74 12.33 6.04
N ALA A 45 1.99 12.51 6.47
CA ALA A 45 2.51 11.94 7.71
C ALA A 45 1.77 12.47 8.94
N ILE A 46 1.47 13.78 9.01
CA ILE A 46 0.69 14.39 10.09
C ILE A 46 -0.72 13.78 10.15
N VAL A 47 -1.39 13.65 9.01
CA VAL A 47 -2.72 13.02 8.96
C VAL A 47 -2.69 11.59 9.48
N LEU A 48 -1.71 10.78 9.03
CA LEU A 48 -1.61 9.37 9.46
C LEU A 48 -1.19 9.23 10.93
N GLU A 49 -0.36 10.14 11.45
CA GLU A 49 -0.05 10.22 12.88
C GLU A 49 -1.32 10.44 13.71
N GLU A 50 -2.14 11.42 13.33
CA GLU A 50 -3.38 11.72 14.05
C GLU A 50 -4.41 10.58 13.94
N VAL A 51 -4.55 9.96 12.77
CA VAL A 51 -5.38 8.76 12.60
C VAL A 51 -4.89 7.64 13.52
N ALA A 52 -3.59 7.36 13.54
CA ALA A 52 -3.03 6.32 14.39
C ALA A 52 -3.20 6.62 15.90
N ALA A 53 -3.08 7.90 16.29
CA ALA A 53 -3.22 8.37 17.67
C ALA A 53 -4.68 8.44 18.16
N SER A 54 -5.67 8.45 17.25
CA SER A 54 -7.09 8.54 17.60
C SER A 54 -7.67 7.29 18.29
N GLY A 55 -6.95 6.17 18.21
CA GLY A 55 -7.39 4.83 18.65
C GLY A 55 -7.66 3.88 17.48
N ALA A 56 -7.71 4.39 16.26
CA ALA A 56 -7.80 3.59 15.03
C ALA A 56 -6.54 2.75 14.77
N ALA A 57 -5.39 3.21 15.27
CA ALA A 57 -4.09 2.57 15.08
C ALA A 57 -3.86 2.19 13.59
N MET A 58 -3.29 1.02 13.34
CA MET A 58 -3.03 0.54 11.97
C MET A 58 -4.30 0.07 11.23
N ASN A 59 -5.41 -0.19 11.92
CA ASN A 59 -6.66 -0.52 11.26
C ASN A 59 -7.23 0.68 10.47
N GLY A 60 -7.02 1.90 10.97
CA GLY A 60 -7.41 3.13 10.29
C GLY A 60 -6.33 3.69 9.37
N ALA A 61 -5.05 3.65 9.77
CA ALA A 61 -3.96 4.22 8.99
C ALA A 61 -3.67 3.42 7.71
N THR A 62 -3.67 2.08 7.78
CA THR A 62 -3.30 1.21 6.64
C THR A 62 -4.17 1.43 5.38
N PRO A 63 -5.51 1.54 5.46
CA PRO A 63 -6.32 1.83 4.27
C PRO A 63 -5.89 3.07 3.51
N LEU A 64 -5.45 4.10 4.25
CA LEU A 64 -5.06 5.41 3.71
C LEU A 64 -3.64 5.38 3.15
N HIS A 65 -2.66 4.92 3.93
CA HIS A 65 -1.27 4.98 3.53
C HIS A 65 -0.98 4.18 2.25
N LEU A 66 -1.65 3.03 2.06
CA LEU A 66 -1.52 2.23 0.83
C LEU A 66 -1.92 3.01 -0.44
N SER A 67 -2.91 3.90 -0.34
CA SER A 67 -3.29 4.76 -1.46
C SER A 67 -2.28 5.91 -1.68
N ILE A 68 -1.65 6.40 -0.62
CA ILE A 68 -0.69 7.51 -0.67
C ILE A 68 0.66 7.02 -1.22
N PHE A 69 1.37 6.13 -0.50
CA PHE A 69 2.70 5.71 -0.94
C PHE A 69 2.65 4.77 -2.15
N GLY A 70 1.62 3.90 -2.23
CA GLY A 70 1.47 2.94 -3.33
C GLY A 70 1.26 3.64 -4.68
N MET A 71 0.65 4.82 -4.69
CA MET A 71 0.48 5.60 -5.92
C MET A 71 1.59 6.62 -6.17
N HIS A 72 2.50 6.84 -5.22
CA HIS A 72 3.59 7.80 -5.39
C HIS A 72 4.49 7.52 -6.60
N PRO A 73 4.87 6.25 -6.92
CA PRO A 73 5.55 5.93 -8.16
C PRO A 73 4.75 6.28 -9.42
N VAL A 74 3.43 6.14 -9.40
CA VAL A 74 2.56 6.52 -10.52
C VAL A 74 2.51 8.04 -10.69
N VAL A 75 2.40 8.78 -9.59
CA VAL A 75 2.45 10.26 -9.61
C VAL A 75 3.75 10.75 -10.23
N LYS A 76 4.89 10.14 -9.87
CA LYS A 76 6.22 10.57 -10.35
C LYS A 76 6.59 10.06 -11.74
N HIS A 77 6.28 8.82 -12.05
CA HIS A 77 6.84 8.07 -13.18
C HIS A 77 5.78 7.50 -14.13
N GLY A 78 4.49 7.59 -13.79
CA GLY A 78 3.40 7.21 -14.69
C GLY A 78 3.36 8.09 -15.93
N SER A 79 2.90 7.55 -17.07
CA SER A 79 2.62 8.37 -18.24
C SER A 79 1.49 9.37 -17.96
N PHE A 80 1.36 10.38 -18.80
CA PHE A 80 0.26 11.34 -18.68
C PHE A 80 -1.09 10.62 -18.70
N GLU A 81 -1.29 9.72 -19.65
CA GLU A 81 -2.53 8.95 -19.81
C GLU A 81 -2.81 8.05 -18.59
N MET A 82 -1.77 7.46 -18.00
CA MET A 82 -1.91 6.65 -16.79
C MET A 82 -2.35 7.50 -15.60
N ARG A 83 -1.75 8.67 -15.41
CA ARG A 83 -2.11 9.59 -14.32
C ARG A 83 -3.53 10.10 -14.48
N GLU A 84 -3.90 10.58 -15.67
CA GLU A 84 -5.27 11.02 -16.01
C GLU A 84 -6.32 9.93 -15.75
N LYS A 85 -5.98 8.69 -16.09
CA LYS A 85 -6.90 7.55 -15.98
C LYS A 85 -7.13 7.10 -14.54
N TYR A 86 -6.08 7.06 -13.71
CA TYR A 86 -6.15 6.36 -12.44
C TYR A 86 -6.13 7.27 -11.21
N LEU A 87 -5.36 8.37 -11.23
CA LEU A 87 -5.20 9.21 -10.04
C LEU A 87 -6.50 9.85 -9.57
N PRO A 88 -7.41 10.35 -10.46
CA PRO A 88 -8.66 10.93 -10.00
C PRO A 88 -9.56 9.96 -9.24
N ASP A 89 -9.61 8.71 -9.64
CA ASP A 89 -10.44 7.71 -8.96
C ASP A 89 -9.80 7.22 -7.65
N VAL A 90 -8.46 7.15 -7.59
CA VAL A 90 -7.76 6.87 -6.31
C VAL A 90 -7.94 8.03 -5.34
N ALA A 91 -7.77 9.30 -5.76
CA ALA A 91 -7.95 10.47 -4.90
C ALA A 91 -9.35 10.54 -4.28
N ARG A 92 -10.39 10.14 -5.03
CA ARG A 92 -11.79 10.06 -4.59
C ARG A 92 -12.13 8.78 -3.81
N GLY A 93 -11.16 7.87 -3.58
CA GLY A 93 -11.39 6.59 -2.91
C GLY A 93 -12.20 5.56 -3.72
N LYS A 94 -12.45 5.80 -5.01
CA LYS A 94 -13.21 4.88 -5.89
C LYS A 94 -12.38 3.72 -6.41
N LEU A 95 -11.08 3.94 -6.58
CA LEU A 95 -10.13 2.93 -7.02
C LEU A 95 -9.18 2.59 -5.87
N HIS A 96 -9.25 1.36 -5.38
CA HIS A 96 -8.32 0.84 -4.39
C HIS A 96 -7.13 0.19 -5.08
N VAL A 97 -5.93 0.45 -4.53
CA VAL A 97 -4.68 -0.12 -5.05
C VAL A 97 -3.94 -0.83 -3.92
N ALA A 98 -3.54 -2.06 -4.17
CA ALA A 98 -2.66 -2.85 -3.32
C ALA A 98 -1.19 -2.69 -3.77
N PHE A 99 -0.25 -3.23 -2.96
CA PHE A 99 1.17 -3.14 -3.23
C PHE A 99 1.80 -4.54 -3.19
N GLY A 100 2.29 -5.02 -4.34
CA GLY A 100 2.77 -6.39 -4.54
C GLY A 100 4.27 -6.43 -4.85
N VAL A 101 5.11 -6.65 -3.84
CA VAL A 101 6.58 -6.67 -3.98
C VAL A 101 7.17 -7.96 -3.41
N THR A 102 6.90 -8.25 -2.15
CA THR A 102 7.47 -9.38 -1.39
C THR A 102 7.02 -10.72 -1.95
N GLU A 103 7.94 -11.68 -1.99
CA GLU A 103 7.69 -13.07 -2.35
C GLU A 103 8.08 -14.01 -1.20
N PRO A 104 7.64 -15.27 -1.18
CA PRO A 104 7.97 -16.20 -0.09
C PRO A 104 9.47 -16.31 0.19
N ASN A 105 10.31 -16.23 -0.85
CA ASN A 105 11.77 -16.34 -0.76
C ASN A 105 12.51 -15.00 -0.95
N ALA A 106 11.80 -13.89 -1.09
CA ALA A 106 12.38 -12.57 -1.37
C ALA A 106 11.64 -11.47 -0.59
N GLY A 107 12.02 -11.29 0.68
CA GLY A 107 11.53 -10.24 1.58
C GLY A 107 12.54 -9.11 1.70
N SER A 108 13.49 -9.20 2.66
CA SER A 108 14.52 -8.17 2.86
C SER A 108 15.42 -7.96 1.64
N ASP A 109 15.78 -9.04 0.95
CA ASP A 109 16.42 -8.95 -0.36
C ASP A 109 15.39 -8.95 -1.50
N THR A 110 14.75 -7.81 -1.72
CA THR A 110 13.79 -7.59 -2.81
C THR A 110 14.42 -7.82 -4.20
N THR A 111 15.76 -7.76 -4.32
CA THR A 111 16.43 -8.01 -5.60
C THR A 111 16.38 -9.49 -6.02
N SER A 112 15.91 -10.37 -5.15
CA SER A 112 15.79 -11.81 -5.40
C SER A 112 14.38 -12.27 -5.82
N ILE A 113 13.48 -11.33 -6.19
CA ILE A 113 12.14 -11.68 -6.71
C ILE A 113 12.22 -12.51 -7.99
N GLU A 114 11.27 -13.43 -8.15
CA GLU A 114 11.18 -14.37 -9.26
C GLU A 114 9.92 -14.17 -10.11
N THR A 115 8.88 -13.46 -9.62
CA THR A 115 7.69 -13.14 -10.41
C THR A 115 8.11 -12.49 -11.73
N PHE A 116 7.74 -13.12 -12.85
CA PHE A 116 8.23 -12.76 -14.17
C PHE A 116 7.10 -12.27 -15.08
N ALA A 117 7.38 -11.23 -15.84
CA ALA A 117 6.51 -10.66 -16.87
C ALA A 117 7.17 -10.83 -18.25
N ARG A 118 6.71 -11.80 -19.01
CA ARG A 118 7.17 -12.03 -20.38
C ARG A 118 6.42 -11.07 -21.31
N ARG A 119 7.18 -10.35 -22.12
CA ARG A 119 6.57 -9.50 -23.15
C ARG A 119 5.96 -10.36 -24.27
N ASP A 120 4.75 -10.00 -24.67
CA ASP A 120 3.96 -10.65 -25.71
C ASP A 120 3.23 -9.58 -26.54
N GLY A 121 3.88 -9.11 -27.60
CA GLY A 121 3.36 -8.02 -28.45
C GLY A 121 3.21 -6.71 -27.66
N ASP A 122 1.97 -6.26 -27.50
CA ASP A 122 1.57 -5.01 -26.83
C ASP A 122 1.21 -5.17 -25.34
N ARG A 123 1.52 -6.34 -24.76
CA ARG A 123 1.21 -6.69 -23.37
C ARG A 123 2.35 -7.46 -22.71
N TYR A 124 2.24 -7.62 -21.39
CA TYR A 124 3.00 -8.58 -20.60
C TYR A 124 2.09 -9.73 -20.18
N LEU A 125 2.64 -10.94 -20.08
CA LEU A 125 2.06 -12.09 -19.41
C LEU A 125 2.82 -12.30 -18.11
N VAL A 126 2.14 -12.07 -16.98
CA VAL A 126 2.73 -12.11 -15.65
C VAL A 126 2.47 -13.47 -15.00
N LYS A 127 3.53 -14.14 -14.57
CA LYS A 127 3.47 -15.39 -13.82
C LYS A 127 4.31 -15.30 -12.55
N GLY A 128 3.76 -15.73 -11.42
CA GLY A 128 4.47 -15.74 -10.15
C GLY A 128 3.56 -15.60 -8.96
N ARG A 129 4.15 -15.28 -7.80
CA ARG A 129 3.44 -15.23 -6.53
C ARG A 129 3.99 -14.12 -5.64
N LYS A 130 3.10 -13.33 -5.07
CA LYS A 130 3.42 -12.33 -4.03
C LYS A 130 2.80 -12.73 -2.70
N ILE A 131 3.48 -12.39 -1.61
CA ILE A 131 2.99 -12.61 -0.25
C ILE A 131 2.98 -11.27 0.51
N TRP A 132 2.17 -11.20 1.56
CA TRP A 132 1.98 -9.98 2.37
C TRP A 132 1.36 -8.81 1.58
N THR A 133 0.60 -9.09 0.52
CA THR A 133 -0.10 -8.07 -0.25
C THR A 133 -1.34 -7.61 0.52
N THR A 134 -1.17 -6.54 1.27
CA THR A 134 -2.24 -5.96 2.11
C THR A 134 -3.29 -5.27 1.24
N LYS A 135 -4.57 -5.38 1.62
CA LYS A 135 -5.73 -4.79 0.92
C LYS A 135 -5.99 -5.39 -0.48
N ALA A 136 -5.42 -6.55 -0.81
CA ALA A 136 -5.60 -7.15 -2.15
C ALA A 136 -7.06 -7.50 -2.46
N ILE A 137 -7.83 -7.95 -1.48
CA ILE A 137 -9.23 -8.33 -1.66
C ILE A 137 -10.10 -7.13 -2.01
N GLU A 138 -9.85 -6.00 -1.37
CA GLU A 138 -10.61 -4.75 -1.57
C GLU A 138 -10.12 -3.97 -2.79
N SER A 139 -8.97 -4.34 -3.38
CA SER A 139 -8.33 -3.57 -4.45
C SER A 139 -8.68 -4.07 -5.83
N GLN A 140 -8.92 -3.14 -6.74
CA GLN A 140 -9.07 -3.43 -8.16
C GLN A 140 -7.71 -3.53 -8.86
N LYS A 141 -6.72 -2.78 -8.36
CA LYS A 141 -5.38 -2.73 -8.94
C LYS A 141 -4.31 -3.10 -7.91
N VAL A 142 -3.15 -3.50 -8.41
CA VAL A 142 -1.93 -3.69 -7.62
C VAL A 142 -0.77 -3.01 -8.31
N LEU A 143 0.00 -2.21 -7.56
CA LEU A 143 1.32 -1.78 -8.02
C LEU A 143 2.28 -2.96 -7.81
N LEU A 144 2.67 -3.60 -8.89
CA LEU A 144 3.33 -4.90 -8.92
C LEU A 144 4.76 -4.80 -9.43
N LEU A 145 5.73 -5.21 -8.60
CA LEU A 145 7.12 -5.35 -9.04
C LEU A 145 7.35 -6.74 -9.60
N VAL A 146 7.83 -6.80 -10.84
CA VAL A 146 8.11 -8.04 -11.57
C VAL A 146 9.48 -7.99 -12.23
N ARG A 147 10.03 -9.13 -12.64
CA ARG A 147 11.15 -9.19 -13.57
C ARG A 147 10.65 -9.21 -15.00
N THR A 148 11.30 -8.44 -15.87
CA THR A 148 11.17 -8.52 -17.34
C THR A 148 12.43 -9.05 -18.00
N GLN A 149 13.54 -9.11 -17.22
CA GLN A 149 14.79 -9.78 -17.59
C GLN A 149 15.18 -10.71 -16.44
N LYS A 150 15.81 -11.83 -16.78
CA LYS A 150 16.30 -12.77 -15.78
C LYS A 150 17.42 -12.17 -14.94
N LYS A 151 17.59 -12.64 -13.72
CA LYS A 151 18.59 -12.13 -12.78
C LYS A 151 20.03 -12.33 -13.30
N GLU A 152 20.26 -13.44 -14.00
CA GLU A 152 21.53 -13.79 -14.62
C GLU A 152 21.88 -12.96 -15.87
N ASP A 153 20.89 -12.30 -16.48
CA ASP A 153 21.04 -11.55 -17.74
C ASP A 153 21.25 -10.03 -17.51
N VAL A 154 21.41 -9.60 -16.25
CA VAL A 154 21.57 -8.18 -15.91
C VAL A 154 22.88 -7.91 -15.19
N ASP A 155 23.50 -6.75 -15.47
CA ASP A 155 24.79 -6.35 -14.87
C ASP A 155 24.67 -5.99 -13.38
N HIS A 156 23.47 -5.58 -12.92
CA HIS A 156 23.21 -5.17 -11.54
C HIS A 156 22.00 -5.87 -10.97
N LYS A 157 22.06 -6.23 -9.68
CA LYS A 157 20.97 -6.93 -8.97
C LYS A 157 19.61 -6.24 -9.07
N THR A 158 19.59 -4.90 -9.19
CA THR A 158 18.40 -4.07 -9.30
C THR A 158 17.91 -3.87 -10.74
N GLY A 159 18.68 -4.35 -11.73
CA GLY A 159 18.30 -4.29 -13.14
C GLY A 159 17.25 -5.31 -13.52
N GLY A 160 16.62 -5.12 -14.68
CA GLY A 160 15.65 -6.06 -15.25
C GLY A 160 14.34 -6.19 -14.49
N MET A 161 14.06 -5.31 -13.52
CA MET A 161 12.79 -5.24 -12.81
C MET A 161 11.93 -4.12 -13.37
N THR A 162 10.63 -4.39 -13.50
CA THR A 162 9.63 -3.46 -14.05
C THR A 162 8.47 -3.31 -13.09
N LEU A 163 7.92 -2.11 -13.01
CA LEU A 163 6.78 -1.78 -12.18
C LEU A 163 5.54 -1.68 -13.04
N LEU A 164 4.50 -2.44 -12.68
CA LEU A 164 3.24 -2.53 -13.43
C LEU A 164 2.06 -2.15 -12.52
N LEU A 165 1.05 -1.49 -13.08
CA LEU A 165 -0.25 -1.29 -12.44
C LEU A 165 -1.24 -2.32 -12.97
N ALA A 166 -1.22 -3.52 -12.37
CA ALA A 166 -1.97 -4.68 -12.84
C ALA A 166 -3.38 -4.79 -12.25
N ASP A 167 -4.29 -5.47 -12.95
CA ASP A 167 -5.64 -5.77 -12.47
C ASP A 167 -5.61 -6.97 -11.51
N LEU A 168 -6.30 -6.84 -10.37
CA LEU A 168 -6.51 -7.95 -9.43
C LEU A 168 -7.81 -8.71 -9.69
N GLN A 169 -8.80 -8.07 -10.28
CA GLN A 169 -10.12 -8.67 -10.55
C GLN A 169 -10.13 -9.40 -11.90
N ARG A 170 -9.28 -10.42 -12.00
CA ARG A 170 -9.10 -11.23 -13.21
C ARG A 170 -9.12 -12.71 -12.85
N PRO A 171 -9.62 -13.60 -13.72
CA PRO A 171 -9.63 -15.03 -13.48
C PRO A 171 -8.22 -15.64 -13.34
N GLU A 172 -7.20 -14.98 -13.90
CA GLU A 172 -5.78 -15.37 -13.82
C GLU A 172 -5.14 -14.99 -12.47
N VAL A 173 -5.92 -14.38 -11.54
CA VAL A 173 -5.43 -13.95 -10.21
C VAL A 173 -6.14 -14.70 -9.11
N THR A 174 -5.38 -15.41 -8.28
CA THR A 174 -5.90 -16.03 -7.06
C THR A 174 -5.43 -15.27 -5.83
N ILE A 175 -6.37 -14.83 -4.99
CA ILE A 175 -6.10 -14.07 -3.77
C ILE A 175 -6.50 -14.90 -2.56
N SER A 176 -5.56 -15.18 -1.66
CA SER A 176 -5.77 -15.99 -0.45
C SER A 176 -5.38 -15.20 0.79
N PRO A 177 -6.31 -14.94 1.74
CA PRO A 177 -5.99 -14.24 2.98
C PRO A 177 -5.04 -15.04 3.87
N ILE A 178 -4.14 -14.32 4.56
CA ILE A 178 -3.15 -14.88 5.49
C ILE A 178 -3.59 -14.54 6.92
N PRO A 179 -3.68 -15.50 7.84
CA PRO A 179 -3.93 -15.24 9.25
C PRO A 179 -2.83 -14.35 9.86
N LYS A 180 -3.22 -13.38 10.69
CA LYS A 180 -2.32 -12.42 11.32
C LYS A 180 -2.62 -12.27 12.82
N LEU A 181 -1.64 -11.78 13.58
CA LEU A 181 -1.80 -11.49 14.99
C LEU A 181 -2.69 -10.26 15.25
N GLY A 182 -2.67 -9.27 14.37
CA GLY A 182 -3.44 -8.03 14.50
C GLY A 182 -3.62 -7.28 13.19
N ARG A 183 -4.26 -6.11 13.23
CA ARG A 183 -4.61 -5.31 12.05
C ARG A 183 -5.53 -6.10 11.09
N ASN A 184 -6.50 -6.82 11.68
CA ASN A 184 -7.32 -7.75 10.90
C ASN A 184 -8.39 -7.05 10.07
N ALA A 185 -8.74 -5.79 10.39
CA ALA A 185 -9.65 -4.99 9.59
C ALA A 185 -9.15 -4.78 8.14
N VAL A 186 -7.84 -4.85 7.90
CA VAL A 186 -7.26 -4.77 6.56
C VAL A 186 -6.52 -6.07 6.26
N ARG A 187 -7.15 -6.94 5.49
CA ARG A 187 -6.60 -8.27 5.20
C ARG A 187 -5.30 -8.20 4.42
N THR A 188 -4.39 -9.10 4.73
CA THR A 188 -3.13 -9.30 4.02
C THR A 188 -3.18 -10.65 3.33
N CYS A 189 -2.72 -10.72 2.09
CA CYS A 189 -2.95 -11.86 1.23
C CYS A 189 -1.67 -12.38 0.58
N GLU A 190 -1.70 -13.65 0.26
CA GLU A 190 -0.93 -14.22 -0.84
C GLU A 190 -1.70 -13.96 -2.14
N VAL A 191 -0.98 -13.62 -3.21
CA VAL A 191 -1.56 -13.40 -4.55
C VAL A 191 -0.75 -14.17 -5.58
N VAL A 192 -1.42 -15.06 -6.30
CA VAL A 192 -0.83 -15.87 -7.38
C VAL A 192 -1.31 -15.32 -8.72
N TYR A 193 -0.39 -15.20 -9.66
CA TYR A 193 -0.62 -14.74 -11.03
C TYR A 193 -0.29 -15.86 -12.00
N GLU A 194 -1.27 -16.24 -12.84
CA GLU A 194 -1.14 -17.31 -13.84
C GLU A 194 -1.38 -16.75 -15.23
N ASP A 195 -0.30 -16.26 -15.87
CA ASP A 195 -0.30 -15.59 -17.16
C ASP A 195 -1.23 -14.38 -17.25
N LEU A 196 -1.29 -13.59 -16.14
CA LEU A 196 -2.07 -12.36 -16.08
C LEU A 196 -1.63 -11.38 -17.17
N GLU A 197 -2.58 -10.98 -18.00
CA GLU A 197 -2.34 -9.98 -19.04
C GLU A 197 -2.29 -8.55 -18.45
N VAL A 198 -1.19 -7.85 -18.72
CA VAL A 198 -1.01 -6.44 -18.36
C VAL A 198 -0.58 -5.66 -19.60
N LYS A 199 -1.32 -4.61 -19.97
CA LYS A 199 -1.01 -3.78 -21.13
C LYS A 199 0.32 -3.04 -20.95
N LEU A 200 1.05 -2.79 -22.04
CA LEU A 200 2.27 -1.96 -21.98
C LEU A 200 1.99 -0.55 -21.47
N SER A 201 0.78 -0.01 -21.71
CA SER A 201 0.34 1.29 -21.18
C SER A 201 0.18 1.33 -19.66
N ASP A 202 0.06 0.17 -18.99
CA ASP A 202 -0.05 0.05 -17.55
C ASP A 202 1.33 -0.20 -16.88
N ARG A 203 2.43 -0.02 -17.62
CA ARG A 203 3.80 0.01 -17.09
C ARG A 203 4.11 1.39 -16.50
N VAL A 204 4.63 1.40 -15.28
CA VAL A 204 5.07 2.63 -14.61
C VAL A 204 6.52 2.91 -14.98
N GLY A 205 6.74 3.98 -15.74
CA GLY A 205 8.06 4.39 -16.22
C GLY A 205 8.66 3.44 -17.25
N GLU A 206 9.98 3.33 -17.27
CA GLU A 206 10.74 2.53 -18.25
C GLU A 206 10.87 1.07 -17.81
N GLU A 207 10.83 0.16 -18.78
CA GLU A 207 11.11 -1.26 -18.56
C GLU A 207 12.52 -1.47 -18.02
N GLY A 208 12.66 -2.38 -17.07
CA GLY A 208 13.93 -2.71 -16.42
C GLY A 208 14.38 -1.73 -15.33
N LYS A 209 13.69 -0.59 -15.14
CA LYS A 209 14.02 0.43 -14.11
C LYS A 209 13.05 0.47 -12.93
N GLY A 210 12.14 -0.49 -12.83
CA GLY A 210 11.07 -0.52 -11.84
C GLY A 210 11.54 -0.49 -10.39
N PHE A 211 12.69 -1.09 -10.07
CA PHE A 211 13.24 -1.05 -8.72
C PHE A 211 13.58 0.38 -8.27
N ARG A 212 14.12 1.20 -9.15
CA ARG A 212 14.40 2.62 -8.85
C ARG A 212 13.10 3.39 -8.56
N TYR A 213 12.06 3.16 -9.35
CA TYR A 213 10.76 3.81 -9.16
C TYR A 213 10.06 3.34 -7.89
N LEU A 214 10.22 2.04 -7.57
CA LEU A 214 9.74 1.47 -6.31
C LEU A 214 10.32 2.19 -5.08
N LEU A 215 11.63 2.52 -5.10
CA LEU A 215 12.31 3.19 -3.99
C LEU A 215 11.70 4.56 -3.67
N ASP A 216 11.19 5.28 -4.66
CA ASP A 216 10.46 6.54 -4.42
C ASP A 216 9.21 6.31 -3.57
N GLY A 217 8.43 5.27 -3.86
CA GLY A 217 7.29 4.85 -3.04
C GLY A 217 7.70 4.38 -1.65
N LEU A 218 8.74 3.53 -1.55
CA LEU A 218 9.24 3.01 -0.27
C LEU A 218 9.83 4.11 0.62
N ASN A 219 10.42 5.17 0.07
CA ASN A 219 10.91 6.30 0.86
C ASN A 219 9.72 7.06 1.48
N ALA A 220 8.66 7.30 0.72
CA ALA A 220 7.41 7.85 1.24
C ALA A 220 6.82 6.94 2.34
N GLU A 221 6.72 5.63 2.08
CA GLU A 221 6.22 4.65 3.05
C GLU A 221 6.96 4.71 4.38
N ARG A 222 8.30 4.74 4.38
CA ARG A 222 9.11 4.80 5.60
C ARG A 222 8.75 6.01 6.48
N ILE A 223 8.51 7.17 5.86
CA ILE A 223 8.10 8.38 6.56
C ILE A 223 6.71 8.20 7.16
N LEU A 224 5.75 7.69 6.38
CA LEU A 224 4.37 7.49 6.80
C LEU A 224 4.27 6.48 7.95
N ILE A 225 4.93 5.32 7.83
CA ILE A 225 4.95 4.29 8.88
C ILE A 225 5.63 4.79 10.16
N ALA A 226 6.67 5.61 10.05
CA ALA A 226 7.30 6.23 11.23
C ALA A 226 6.32 7.15 11.96
N ALA A 227 5.56 7.98 11.24
CA ALA A 227 4.54 8.86 11.80
C ALA A 227 3.39 8.07 12.46
N GLU A 228 2.91 7.02 11.81
CA GLU A 228 1.90 6.10 12.36
C GLU A 228 2.38 5.44 13.66
N SER A 229 3.63 4.95 13.67
CA SER A 229 4.23 4.32 14.85
C SER A 229 4.35 5.32 16.02
N TYR A 230 4.73 6.56 15.72
CA TYR A 230 4.77 7.64 16.71
C TYR A 230 3.36 7.95 17.25
N GLY A 231 2.36 8.03 16.39
CA GLY A 231 0.96 8.24 16.77
C GLY A 231 0.43 7.17 17.73
N ILE A 232 0.71 5.88 17.42
CA ILE A 232 0.36 4.74 18.30
C ILE A 232 1.07 4.86 19.65
N GLY A 233 2.37 5.16 19.65
CA GLY A 233 3.16 5.35 20.87
C GLY A 233 2.60 6.48 21.75
N ARG A 234 2.24 7.61 21.14
CA ARG A 234 1.59 8.75 21.81
C ARG A 234 0.25 8.37 22.44
N ALA A 235 -0.59 7.60 21.73
CA ALA A 235 -1.86 7.11 22.27
C ALA A 235 -1.66 6.15 23.44
N ALA A 236 -0.71 5.21 23.32
CA ALA A 236 -0.38 4.26 24.39
C ALA A 236 0.11 4.98 25.65
N LEU A 237 1.02 5.95 25.50
CA LEU A 237 1.54 6.75 26.61
C LEU A 237 0.42 7.53 27.31
N ARG A 238 -0.47 8.20 26.55
CA ARG A 238 -1.62 8.93 27.13
C ARG A 238 -2.53 8.00 27.95
N ARG A 239 -2.81 6.79 27.47
CA ARG A 239 -3.60 5.78 28.20
C ARG A 239 -2.90 5.31 29.47
N ALA A 240 -1.60 5.03 29.40
CA ALA A 240 -0.80 4.62 30.55
C ALA A 240 -0.77 5.70 31.64
N VAL A 241 -0.52 6.96 31.26
CA VAL A 241 -0.49 8.11 32.19
C VAL A 241 -1.86 8.29 32.84
N ARG A 242 -2.95 8.23 32.07
CA ARG A 242 -4.31 8.31 32.62
C ARG A 242 -4.56 7.21 33.64
N TYR A 243 -4.29 5.97 33.28
CA TYR A 243 -4.45 4.83 34.18
C TYR A 243 -3.60 4.96 35.46
N ALA A 244 -2.35 5.41 35.35
CA ALA A 244 -1.47 5.64 36.46
C ALA A 244 -2.00 6.69 37.46
N ASN A 245 -2.72 7.71 36.95
CA ASN A 245 -3.36 8.74 37.81
C ASN A 245 -4.70 8.26 38.44
N GLU A 246 -5.40 7.34 37.77
CA GLU A 246 -6.69 6.82 38.23
C GLU A 246 -6.55 5.61 39.19
N ARG A 247 -5.56 4.76 38.93
CA ARG A 247 -5.30 3.55 39.73
C ARG A 247 -4.67 3.89 41.07
N VAL A 248 -5.44 3.65 42.17
CA VAL A 248 -4.96 3.87 43.56
C VAL A 248 -4.43 2.59 44.14
N VAL A 249 -3.20 2.60 44.67
CA VAL A 249 -2.55 1.54 45.44
C VAL A 249 -1.78 2.19 46.57
N PHE A 250 -1.92 1.65 47.79
CA PHE A 250 -1.37 2.28 48.99
C PHE A 250 -1.81 3.74 49.19
N ASP A 251 -3.11 4.00 48.99
CA ASP A 251 -3.78 5.31 49.14
C ASP A 251 -3.22 6.44 48.26
N ARG A 252 -2.55 6.12 47.16
CA ARG A 252 -2.02 7.09 46.19
C ARG A 252 -2.07 6.53 44.76
N PRO A 253 -2.09 7.40 43.74
CA PRO A 253 -1.92 7.01 42.36
C PRO A 253 -0.60 6.28 42.14
N ILE A 254 -0.59 5.28 41.24
CA ILE A 254 0.62 4.51 40.93
C ILE A 254 1.59 5.26 40.08
#